data_bc9f8aa265947f6391c0ac57b4302f64
#
_entry.id   bc9f8aa265947f6391c0ac57b4302f64
#
_cell.length_a   1.000
_cell.length_b   1.000
_cell.length_c   1.000
_cell.angle_alpha   90.00
_cell.angle_beta   90.00
_cell.angle_gamma   90.00
#
_symmetry.space_group_name_H-M   'P 1'
#
loop_
_entity.id
_entity.type
_entity.pdbx_description
1 polymer ?
#
loop_
_entity_poly.entity_id
_entity_poly.type
_entity_poly.pdbx_seq_one_letter_code
_entity_poly.pdbx_strand_id
1 'polypeptide(L)'
;MLKTRVFSHYDVTGIAPPLFFTTLGNYYYMEESIGYAWSNTPLSYSTTVQISEKLLYDMVYNDADEGWFHRDTLLDPCFNYADISVSFNFNEIYLDVVMINARIDWISTPKISNGNFSLKGRLTDDNFIPKQLIIYRDEPKPDRINDHSYSLGEPVAGVIPKPHYYKSIETIRPYKWRMDSSIIEVEFPLKFFTRGVYTILLHAEDKRKIHWSPYTKRKIGECGIMMYSFLVK
;
A
#
# COMPACT_ATOMS: atom_id res chain seq x y z
N MET A 1 -4.42 15.28 7.72
CA MET A 1 -4.15 16.49 6.91
C MET A 1 -4.83 17.73 7.50
N LEU A 2 -6.14 17.86 7.56
CA LEU A 2 -6.83 19.10 7.99
C LEU A 2 -6.41 19.61 9.38
N LYS A 3 -6.23 18.74 10.38
CA LYS A 3 -5.82 19.14 11.73
C LYS A 3 -4.39 19.63 11.82
N THR A 4 -3.50 19.07 11.03
CA THR A 4 -2.06 19.42 11.01
C THR A 4 -1.73 20.49 9.98
N ARG A 5 -2.65 20.76 9.03
CA ARG A 5 -2.44 21.60 7.84
C ARG A 5 -1.23 21.16 7.01
N VAL A 6 -0.94 19.86 7.02
CA VAL A 6 0.11 19.26 6.22
C VAL A 6 -0.56 18.43 5.11
N PHE A 7 -0.21 18.76 3.87
CA PHE A 7 -0.58 17.98 2.69
C PHE A 7 0.57 17.03 2.38
N SER A 8 0.44 15.79 2.81
CA SER A 8 1.47 14.77 2.65
C SER A 8 0.89 13.38 2.84
N HIS A 9 1.48 12.39 2.20
CA HIS A 9 1.27 10.98 2.50
C HIS A 9 1.81 10.59 3.89
N TYR A 10 2.86 11.28 4.36
CA TYR A 10 3.47 11.00 5.66
C TYR A 10 2.77 11.77 6.78
N ASP A 11 2.73 11.16 7.95
CA ASP A 11 2.37 11.92 9.16
C ASP A 11 3.51 12.85 9.60
N VAL A 12 3.26 13.64 10.64
CA VAL A 12 4.25 14.61 11.17
C VAL A 12 5.52 13.95 11.74
N THR A 13 5.56 12.65 11.89
CA THR A 13 6.73 11.88 12.33
C THR A 13 7.45 11.19 11.17
N GLY A 14 6.94 11.34 9.95
CA GLY A 14 7.48 10.70 8.74
C GLY A 14 7.07 9.25 8.57
N ILE A 15 5.95 8.84 9.17
CA ILE A 15 5.40 7.49 9.02
C ILE A 15 4.42 7.45 7.84
N ALA A 16 4.62 6.48 6.95
CA ALA A 16 3.80 6.25 5.77
C ALA A 16 2.45 5.57 6.08
N PRO A 17 1.42 5.71 5.22
CA PRO A 17 0.06 5.19 5.39
C PRO A 17 -0.05 3.69 5.74
N PRO A 18 0.78 2.78 5.21
CA PRO A 18 0.66 1.35 5.48
C PRO A 18 0.66 0.95 6.95
N LEU A 19 1.42 1.66 7.80
CA LEU A 19 1.41 1.37 9.24
C LEU A 19 0.05 1.68 9.88
N PHE A 20 -0.55 2.82 9.53
CA PHE A 20 -1.86 3.21 10.04
C PHE A 20 -2.95 2.25 9.53
N PHE A 21 -2.91 1.89 8.26
CA PHE A 21 -3.84 0.94 7.66
C PHE A 21 -3.81 -0.42 8.38
N THR A 22 -2.61 -0.93 8.69
CA THR A 22 -2.45 -2.17 9.46
C THR A 22 -2.93 -2.01 10.91
N THR A 23 -2.66 -0.89 11.58
CA THR A 23 -3.09 -0.68 12.97
C THR A 23 -4.61 -0.56 13.13
N LEU A 24 -5.31 -0.20 12.05
CA LEU A 24 -6.77 -0.21 11.95
C LEU A 24 -7.35 -1.61 11.68
N GLY A 25 -6.52 -2.64 11.58
CA GLY A 25 -6.94 -4.02 11.34
C GLY A 25 -7.10 -4.38 9.86
N ASN A 26 -6.55 -3.59 8.95
CA ASN A 26 -6.55 -3.87 7.52
C ASN A 26 -5.23 -4.50 7.09
N TYR A 27 -5.31 -5.58 6.33
CA TYR A 27 -4.14 -6.38 5.94
C TYR A 27 -4.05 -6.61 4.43
N TYR A 28 -4.86 -5.93 3.65
CA TYR A 28 -4.81 -5.95 2.20
C TYR A 28 -3.73 -5.00 1.69
N TYR A 29 -3.25 -5.25 0.49
CA TYR A 29 -2.38 -4.28 -0.16
C TYR A 29 -3.16 -3.00 -0.49
N MET A 30 -2.56 -1.87 -0.21
CA MET A 30 -3.14 -0.56 -0.47
C MET A 30 -2.14 0.39 -1.11
N GLU A 31 -2.66 1.32 -1.88
CA GLU A 31 -1.98 2.54 -2.30
C GLU A 31 -2.89 3.75 -2.09
N GLU A 32 -2.29 4.90 -1.91
CA GLU A 32 -2.97 6.16 -1.61
C GLU A 32 -2.64 7.19 -2.69
N SER A 33 -3.65 7.94 -3.11
CA SER A 33 -3.52 9.17 -3.89
C SER A 33 -4.18 10.30 -3.14
N ILE A 34 -3.47 11.43 -3.00
CA ILE A 34 -3.97 12.60 -2.25
C ILE A 34 -4.09 13.81 -3.15
N GLY A 35 -5.12 14.63 -2.92
CA GLY A 35 -5.36 15.87 -3.65
C GLY A 35 -5.63 17.04 -2.71
N TYR A 36 -5.23 18.23 -3.13
CA TYR A 36 -5.44 19.47 -2.39
C TYR A 36 -5.98 20.55 -3.29
N ALA A 37 -6.93 21.33 -2.78
CA ALA A 37 -7.38 22.55 -3.42
C ALA A 37 -7.61 23.64 -2.39
N TRP A 38 -7.45 24.89 -2.84
CA TRP A 38 -7.72 26.09 -2.06
C TRP A 38 -8.68 27.01 -2.80
N SER A 39 -9.56 27.71 -2.06
CA SER A 39 -10.55 28.63 -2.59
C SER A 39 -10.42 30.02 -1.95
N ASN A 40 -10.58 31.08 -2.76
CA ASN A 40 -10.63 32.46 -2.29
C ASN A 40 -11.93 32.80 -1.56
N THR A 41 -12.96 31.94 -1.72
CA THR A 41 -14.28 32.16 -1.14
C THR A 41 -14.63 31.02 -0.20
N PRO A 42 -15.50 31.25 0.79
CA PRO A 42 -15.96 30.20 1.69
C PRO A 42 -16.55 29.03 0.93
N LEU A 43 -16.14 27.83 1.32
CA LEU A 43 -16.62 26.60 0.71
C LEU A 43 -18.01 26.25 1.25
N SER A 44 -18.93 25.96 0.33
CA SER A 44 -20.17 25.28 0.64
C SER A 44 -20.01 23.77 0.40
N TYR A 45 -20.93 22.97 0.91
CA TYR A 45 -20.95 21.53 0.63
C TYR A 45 -20.95 21.21 -0.88
N SER A 46 -21.83 21.89 -1.64
CA SER A 46 -21.91 21.69 -3.10
C SER A 46 -20.63 22.10 -3.83
N THR A 47 -19.99 23.19 -3.44
CA THR A 47 -18.72 23.63 -4.01
C THR A 47 -17.61 22.63 -3.67
N THR A 48 -17.59 22.09 -2.44
CA THR A 48 -16.63 21.06 -2.03
C THR A 48 -16.75 19.82 -2.89
N VAL A 49 -17.97 19.31 -3.14
CA VAL A 49 -18.21 18.17 -4.02
C VAL A 49 -17.67 18.43 -5.43
N GLN A 50 -18.02 19.56 -6.04
CA GLN A 50 -17.57 19.93 -7.39
C GLN A 50 -16.03 20.00 -7.50
N ILE A 51 -15.37 20.58 -6.51
CA ILE A 51 -13.90 20.67 -6.50
C ILE A 51 -13.29 19.29 -6.32
N SER A 52 -13.87 18.43 -5.45
CA SER A 52 -13.38 17.07 -5.25
C SER A 52 -13.52 16.21 -6.51
N GLU A 53 -14.64 16.32 -7.22
CA GLU A 53 -14.84 15.67 -8.54
C GLU A 53 -13.80 16.14 -9.56
N LYS A 54 -13.50 17.45 -9.58
CA LYS A 54 -12.46 18.00 -10.44
C LYS A 54 -11.08 17.47 -10.09
N LEU A 55 -10.73 17.38 -8.81
CA LEU A 55 -9.45 16.80 -8.36
C LEU A 55 -9.32 15.35 -8.82
N LEU A 56 -10.36 14.53 -8.67
CA LEU A 56 -10.37 13.15 -9.16
C LEU A 56 -10.21 13.08 -10.69
N TYR A 57 -10.91 13.96 -11.41
CA TYR A 57 -10.77 14.05 -12.86
C TYR A 57 -9.34 14.41 -13.27
N ASP A 58 -8.73 15.40 -12.59
CA ASP A 58 -7.37 15.84 -12.88
C ASP A 58 -6.34 14.73 -12.59
N MET A 59 -6.50 13.97 -11.50
CA MET A 59 -5.67 12.80 -11.18
C MET A 59 -5.67 11.73 -12.29
N VAL A 60 -6.76 11.61 -13.05
CA VAL A 60 -6.87 10.61 -14.12
C VAL A 60 -6.47 11.17 -15.49
N TYR A 61 -6.86 12.40 -15.82
CA TYR A 61 -6.78 12.93 -17.17
C TYR A 61 -5.76 14.05 -17.35
N ASN A 62 -5.33 14.70 -16.27
CA ASN A 62 -4.42 15.84 -16.30
C ASN A 62 -3.17 15.64 -15.40
N ASP A 63 -2.73 14.41 -15.23
CA ASP A 63 -1.69 13.98 -14.28
C ASP A 63 -0.26 13.99 -14.86
N ALA A 64 -0.06 14.62 -16.03
CA ALA A 64 1.23 14.60 -16.71
C ALA A 64 2.36 15.24 -15.89
N ASP A 65 2.08 16.34 -15.19
CA ASP A 65 3.05 17.08 -14.37
C ASP A 65 3.52 16.26 -13.16
N GLU A 66 2.68 15.33 -12.68
CA GLU A 66 2.99 14.36 -11.62
C GLU A 66 3.52 13.03 -12.19
N GLY A 67 3.87 12.97 -13.46
CA GLY A 67 4.43 11.78 -14.11
C GLY A 67 3.45 10.62 -14.23
N TRP A 68 2.14 10.87 -14.20
CA TRP A 68 1.04 9.93 -14.30
C TRP A 68 0.91 8.96 -13.10
N PHE A 69 1.47 9.31 -11.94
CA PHE A 69 1.44 8.43 -10.76
C PHE A 69 0.04 8.24 -10.18
N HIS A 70 -0.76 9.30 -10.08
CA HIS A 70 -2.14 9.19 -9.59
C HIS A 70 -2.98 8.35 -10.55
N ARG A 71 -2.89 8.63 -11.86
CA ARG A 71 -3.55 7.84 -12.89
C ARG A 71 -3.19 6.37 -12.82
N ASP A 72 -1.90 6.06 -12.70
CA ASP A 72 -1.40 4.69 -12.63
C ASP A 72 -1.92 3.96 -11.40
N THR A 73 -2.04 4.64 -10.27
CA THR A 73 -2.63 4.07 -9.05
C THR A 73 -4.14 3.88 -9.20
N LEU A 74 -4.88 4.90 -9.66
CA LEU A 74 -6.34 4.87 -9.74
C LEU A 74 -6.88 3.88 -10.79
N LEU A 75 -6.12 3.62 -11.86
CA LEU A 75 -6.51 2.72 -12.95
C LEU A 75 -5.85 1.35 -12.89
N ASP A 76 -5.04 1.06 -11.84
CA ASP A 76 -4.33 -0.21 -11.71
C ASP A 76 -5.31 -1.38 -11.52
N PRO A 77 -5.34 -2.36 -12.45
CA PRO A 77 -6.24 -3.52 -12.38
C PRO A 77 -5.94 -4.48 -11.22
N CYS A 78 -4.83 -4.26 -10.50
CA CYS A 78 -4.55 -4.98 -9.26
C CYS A 78 -5.57 -4.66 -8.16
N PHE A 79 -6.13 -3.45 -8.16
CA PHE A 79 -7.12 -3.04 -7.16
C PHE A 79 -8.54 -3.45 -7.53
N ASN A 80 -9.36 -3.71 -6.54
CA ASN A 80 -10.77 -4.07 -6.71
C ASN A 80 -11.70 -3.30 -5.76
N TYR A 81 -11.15 -2.48 -4.88
CA TYR A 81 -11.89 -1.55 -4.02
C TYR A 81 -11.18 -0.19 -4.01
N ALA A 82 -11.97 0.85 -3.83
CA ALA A 82 -11.52 2.20 -3.55
C ALA A 82 -12.32 2.77 -2.38
N ASP A 83 -11.65 3.51 -1.51
CA ASP A 83 -12.28 4.35 -0.50
C ASP A 83 -11.87 5.80 -0.74
N ILE A 84 -12.84 6.72 -0.68
CA ILE A 84 -12.62 8.13 -0.96
C ILE A 84 -13.07 8.93 0.24
N SER A 85 -12.18 9.75 0.78
CA SER A 85 -12.49 10.68 1.84
C SER A 85 -12.17 12.12 1.46
N VAL A 86 -13.05 13.04 1.90
CA VAL A 86 -12.89 14.48 1.71
C VAL A 86 -12.94 15.16 3.06
N SER A 87 -11.90 15.92 3.37
CA SER A 87 -11.88 16.81 4.53
C SER A 87 -11.77 18.25 4.06
N PHE A 88 -12.61 19.14 4.59
CA PHE A 88 -12.57 20.54 4.21
C PHE A 88 -12.81 21.47 5.40
N ASN A 89 -12.33 22.70 5.27
CA ASN A 89 -12.62 23.79 6.18
C ASN A 89 -13.17 25.00 5.39
N PHE A 90 -12.99 26.20 5.90
CA PHE A 90 -13.52 27.42 5.28
C PHE A 90 -13.08 27.63 3.82
N ASN A 91 -11.85 27.25 3.47
CA ASN A 91 -11.25 27.51 2.15
C ASN A 91 -10.25 26.45 1.65
N GLU A 92 -10.08 25.37 2.37
CA GLU A 92 -9.17 24.27 2.00
C GLU A 92 -9.93 22.95 1.85
N ILE A 93 -9.57 22.17 0.85
CA ILE A 93 -10.08 20.82 0.59
C ILE A 93 -8.91 19.86 0.52
N TYR A 94 -9.04 18.75 1.22
CA TYR A 94 -8.11 17.61 1.17
C TYR A 94 -8.90 16.39 0.71
N LEU A 95 -8.49 15.82 -0.40
CA LEU A 95 -9.00 14.58 -0.96
C LEU A 95 -8.01 13.46 -0.68
N ASP A 96 -8.52 12.32 -0.28
CA ASP A 96 -7.75 11.09 -0.07
C ASP A 96 -8.46 9.93 -0.74
N VAL A 97 -7.75 9.22 -1.62
CA VAL A 97 -8.24 8.05 -2.34
C VAL A 97 -7.35 6.87 -2.02
N VAL A 98 -7.89 5.89 -1.32
CA VAL A 98 -7.20 4.65 -0.98
C VAL A 98 -7.67 3.54 -1.91
N MET A 99 -6.76 3.02 -2.71
CA MET A 99 -6.98 1.88 -3.58
C MET A 99 -6.57 0.60 -2.87
N ILE A 100 -7.42 -0.43 -2.87
CA ILE A 100 -7.24 -1.65 -2.07
C ILE A 100 -7.37 -2.89 -2.94
N ASN A 101 -6.43 -3.83 -2.77
CA ASN A 101 -6.50 -5.16 -3.36
C ASN A 101 -7.02 -6.18 -2.33
N ALA A 102 -8.34 -6.29 -2.19
CA ALA A 102 -8.99 -7.15 -1.21
C ALA A 102 -9.44 -8.49 -1.82
N ARG A 103 -8.46 -9.31 -2.21
CA ARG A 103 -8.69 -10.65 -2.83
C ARG A 103 -8.32 -11.82 -1.94
N ILE A 104 -8.30 -11.61 -0.62
CA ILE A 104 -8.02 -12.68 0.34
C ILE A 104 -9.15 -12.75 1.37
N ASP A 105 -9.81 -13.90 1.46
CA ASP A 105 -10.68 -14.24 2.58
C ASP A 105 -9.83 -14.79 3.72
N TRP A 106 -9.70 -14.04 4.80
CA TRP A 106 -8.87 -14.42 5.94
C TRP A 106 -9.49 -15.55 6.74
N ILE A 107 -8.76 -16.67 6.88
CA ILE A 107 -9.06 -17.73 7.84
C ILE A 107 -8.38 -17.40 9.18
N SER A 108 -7.17 -16.85 9.11
CA SER A 108 -6.43 -16.23 10.21
C SER A 108 -5.71 -15.02 9.66
N THR A 109 -6.03 -13.85 10.18
CA THR A 109 -5.39 -12.60 9.76
C THR A 109 -3.89 -12.61 10.02
N PRO A 110 -3.11 -11.83 9.24
CA PRO A 110 -1.70 -11.62 9.52
C PRO A 110 -1.46 -11.18 10.95
N LYS A 111 -0.49 -11.81 11.62
CA LYS A 111 -0.13 -11.47 12.99
C LYS A 111 1.30 -11.84 13.33
N ILE A 112 1.84 -11.16 14.31
CA ILE A 112 3.11 -11.50 14.95
C ILE A 112 2.83 -12.05 16.35
N SER A 113 3.34 -13.22 16.63
CA SER A 113 3.24 -13.86 17.96
C SER A 113 4.50 -14.65 18.26
N ASN A 114 5.06 -14.48 19.46
CA ASN A 114 6.27 -15.20 19.91
C ASN A 114 7.44 -15.13 18.92
N GLY A 115 7.65 -13.96 18.30
CA GLY A 115 8.72 -13.76 17.34
C GLY A 115 8.48 -14.42 15.96
N ASN A 116 7.28 -14.91 15.69
CA ASN A 116 6.90 -15.47 14.39
C ASN A 116 5.81 -14.63 13.75
N PHE A 117 5.90 -14.48 12.44
CA PHE A 117 4.79 -14.00 11.62
C PHE A 117 3.98 -15.18 11.10
N SER A 118 2.68 -15.05 11.07
CA SER A 118 1.79 -16.07 10.50
C SER A 118 0.57 -15.45 9.83
N LEU A 119 0.07 -16.11 8.80
CA LEU A 119 -1.19 -15.81 8.13
C LEU A 119 -1.80 -17.06 7.52
N LYS A 120 -3.12 -17.04 7.33
CA LYS A 120 -3.84 -18.04 6.54
C LYS A 120 -5.05 -17.41 5.88
N GLY A 121 -5.24 -17.65 4.57
CA GLY A 121 -6.36 -17.13 3.80
C GLY A 121 -6.63 -17.93 2.55
N ARG A 122 -7.74 -17.59 1.89
CA ARG A 122 -8.10 -18.12 0.56
C ARG A 122 -8.09 -16.98 -0.43
N LEU A 123 -7.52 -17.21 -1.62
CA LEU A 123 -7.69 -16.28 -2.73
C LEU A 123 -9.14 -16.34 -3.24
N THR A 124 -9.71 -15.18 -3.50
CA THR A 124 -11.07 -15.02 -4.05
C THR A 124 -11.06 -14.85 -5.57
N ASP A 125 -9.87 -14.79 -6.18
CA ASP A 125 -9.69 -14.62 -7.63
C ASP A 125 -8.57 -15.55 -8.13
N ASP A 126 -8.92 -16.56 -8.92
CA ASP A 126 -8.01 -17.57 -9.46
C ASP A 126 -7.00 -17.02 -10.49
N ASN A 127 -7.17 -15.78 -10.92
CA ASN A 127 -6.18 -15.12 -11.79
C ASN A 127 -4.92 -14.73 -11.02
N PHE A 128 -4.96 -14.66 -9.70
CA PHE A 128 -3.82 -14.31 -8.88
C PHE A 128 -3.07 -15.54 -8.38
N ILE A 129 -1.75 -15.55 -8.58
CA ILE A 129 -0.85 -16.59 -8.05
C ILE A 129 0.12 -15.95 -7.07
N PRO A 130 0.06 -16.27 -5.77
CA PRO A 130 1.03 -15.79 -4.80
C PRO A 130 2.45 -16.25 -5.18
N LYS A 131 3.43 -15.35 -5.13
CA LYS A 131 4.80 -15.62 -5.59
C LYS A 131 5.83 -15.54 -4.48
N GLN A 132 5.83 -14.43 -3.75
CA GLN A 132 6.89 -14.15 -2.79
C GLN A 132 6.44 -13.20 -1.69
N LEU A 133 7.08 -13.32 -0.55
CA LEU A 133 6.98 -12.37 0.56
C LEU A 133 8.30 -11.62 0.67
N ILE A 134 8.22 -10.31 0.63
CA ILE A 134 9.36 -9.42 0.83
C ILE A 134 9.10 -8.58 2.09
N ILE A 135 10.14 -8.38 2.87
CA ILE A 135 10.12 -7.54 4.06
C ILE A 135 10.92 -6.29 3.73
N TYR A 136 10.26 -5.16 3.83
CA TYR A 136 10.85 -3.83 3.67
C TYR A 136 11.08 -3.21 5.03
N ARG A 137 12.09 -2.36 5.14
CA ARG A 137 12.36 -1.54 6.31
C ARG A 137 12.46 -0.08 5.91
N ASP A 138 11.69 0.74 6.56
CA ASP A 138 11.72 2.18 6.43
C ASP A 138 12.17 2.85 7.75
N GLU A 139 12.88 3.95 7.63
CA GLU A 139 13.29 4.77 8.76
C GLU A 139 12.48 6.08 8.73
N PRO A 140 11.48 6.23 9.62
CA PRO A 140 10.68 7.45 9.67
C PRO A 140 11.55 8.68 9.96
N LYS A 141 11.34 9.73 9.17
CA LYS A 141 12.01 11.03 9.32
C LYS A 141 11.01 12.16 9.13
N PRO A 142 10.89 13.12 10.06
CA PRO A 142 9.90 14.18 9.99
C PRO A 142 9.97 15.06 8.73
N ASP A 143 11.13 15.18 8.10
CA ASP A 143 11.34 15.96 6.86
C ASP A 143 10.67 15.34 5.63
N ARG A 144 10.30 14.04 5.68
CA ARG A 144 9.57 13.34 4.62
C ARG A 144 8.16 13.87 4.36
N ILE A 145 7.63 14.72 5.23
CA ILE A 145 6.34 15.40 4.98
C ILE A 145 6.35 16.26 3.70
N ASN A 146 7.52 16.55 3.16
CA ASN A 146 7.68 17.29 1.90
C ASN A 146 7.81 16.36 0.67
N ASP A 147 7.85 15.06 0.86
CA ASP A 147 7.96 14.09 -0.24
C ASP A 147 6.60 13.95 -0.97
N HIS A 148 6.62 13.97 -2.30
CA HIS A 148 5.42 13.83 -3.15
C HIS A 148 4.93 12.39 -3.29
N SER A 149 5.68 11.42 -2.80
CA SER A 149 5.31 10.00 -2.81
C SER A 149 5.87 9.30 -1.60
N TYR A 150 5.25 8.21 -1.16
CA TYR A 150 5.79 7.41 -0.09
C TYR A 150 6.46 6.13 -0.59
N SER A 151 7.35 5.61 0.23
CA SER A 151 8.08 4.36 0.00
C SER A 151 7.90 3.42 1.19
N LEU A 152 7.95 2.12 0.93
CA LEU A 152 8.03 1.11 1.99
C LEU A 152 9.45 0.97 2.56
N GLY A 153 10.41 1.74 2.03
CA GLY A 153 11.82 1.66 2.37
C GLY A 153 12.57 0.59 1.56
N GLU A 154 13.70 0.15 2.09
CA GLU A 154 14.56 -0.81 1.42
C GLU A 154 14.13 -2.26 1.69
N PRO A 155 14.18 -3.17 0.69
CA PRO A 155 13.96 -4.58 0.93
C PRO A 155 15.11 -5.16 1.75
N VAL A 156 14.81 -5.70 2.92
CA VAL A 156 15.82 -6.23 3.87
C VAL A 156 15.82 -7.76 3.94
N ALA A 157 14.70 -8.40 3.68
CA ALA A 157 14.61 -9.85 3.67
C ALA A 157 13.51 -10.35 2.72
N GLY A 158 13.69 -11.58 2.25
CA GLY A 158 12.68 -12.30 1.50
C GLY A 158 12.41 -13.67 2.12
N VAL A 159 11.14 -14.07 2.14
CA VAL A 159 10.71 -15.37 2.67
C VAL A 159 10.48 -16.33 1.53
N ILE A 160 11.23 -17.45 1.51
CA ILE A 160 11.10 -18.44 0.44
C ILE A 160 11.59 -19.82 0.95
N PRO A 161 10.94 -20.95 0.57
CA PRO A 161 11.39 -22.29 0.94
C PRO A 161 12.66 -22.70 0.17
N LYS A 162 13.38 -23.71 0.66
CA LYS A 162 14.46 -24.37 -0.09
C LYS A 162 13.91 -24.97 -1.40
N PRO A 163 14.71 -25.07 -2.48
CA PRO A 163 16.15 -24.69 -2.54
C PRO A 163 16.43 -23.23 -2.88
N HIS A 164 15.39 -22.40 -3.12
CA HIS A 164 15.54 -21.02 -3.56
C HIS A 164 16.14 -20.10 -2.49
N TYR A 165 16.83 -19.03 -2.92
CA TYR A 165 17.37 -17.99 -2.02
C TYR A 165 17.45 -16.65 -2.74
N TYR A 166 17.50 -15.57 -1.95
CA TYR A 166 17.74 -14.21 -2.45
C TYR A 166 19.25 -13.90 -2.41
N LYS A 167 19.74 -13.23 -3.45
CA LYS A 167 21.17 -12.90 -3.56
C LYS A 167 21.55 -11.61 -2.85
N SER A 168 20.65 -10.64 -2.79
CA SER A 168 20.91 -9.27 -2.33
C SER A 168 20.29 -8.92 -0.98
N ILE A 169 19.42 -9.77 -0.45
CA ILE A 169 18.74 -9.57 0.82
C ILE A 169 18.76 -10.86 1.65
N GLU A 170 18.47 -10.75 2.95
CA GLU A 170 18.40 -11.94 3.81
C GLU A 170 17.34 -12.92 3.32
N THR A 171 17.64 -14.21 3.36
CA THR A 171 16.67 -15.27 3.05
C THR A 171 16.15 -15.90 4.32
N ILE A 172 14.88 -15.67 4.64
CA ILE A 172 14.18 -16.28 5.76
C ILE A 172 13.53 -17.58 5.31
N ARG A 173 13.70 -18.66 6.11
CA ARG A 173 13.10 -19.97 5.84
C ARG A 173 11.80 -20.12 6.58
N PRO A 174 10.68 -20.32 5.87
CA PRO A 174 9.39 -20.52 6.51
C PRO A 174 9.30 -21.89 7.19
N TYR A 175 8.59 -21.95 8.31
CA TYR A 175 8.17 -23.19 8.97
C TYR A 175 6.99 -23.84 8.26
N LYS A 176 6.06 -22.97 7.76
CA LYS A 176 4.94 -23.38 6.91
C LYS A 176 4.97 -22.53 5.66
N TRP A 177 4.73 -23.20 4.54
CA TRP A 177 4.67 -22.55 3.24
C TRP A 177 3.71 -23.29 2.32
N ARG A 178 2.53 -22.74 2.17
CA ARG A 178 1.59 -23.14 1.16
C ARG A 178 1.09 -21.92 0.43
N MET A 179 1.43 -21.80 -0.82
CA MET A 179 1.03 -20.72 -1.71
C MET A 179 0.55 -21.32 -3.02
N ASP A 180 -0.70 -21.66 -3.07
CA ASP A 180 -1.37 -22.11 -4.28
C ASP A 180 -2.52 -21.15 -4.64
N SER A 181 -3.20 -21.39 -5.75
CA SER A 181 -4.29 -20.53 -6.24
C SER A 181 -5.52 -20.51 -5.30
N SER A 182 -5.59 -21.35 -4.30
CA SER A 182 -6.75 -21.44 -3.41
C SER A 182 -6.41 -21.14 -1.95
N ILE A 183 -5.19 -21.45 -1.49
CA ILE A 183 -4.79 -21.28 -0.09
C ILE A 183 -3.42 -20.63 0.00
N ILE A 184 -3.35 -19.63 0.86
CA ILE A 184 -2.12 -19.04 1.35
C ILE A 184 -2.00 -19.41 2.82
N GLU A 185 -0.97 -20.16 3.20
CA GLU A 185 -0.64 -20.45 4.60
C GLU A 185 0.86 -20.32 4.79
N VAL A 186 1.26 -19.35 5.61
CA VAL A 186 2.67 -19.03 5.82
C VAL A 186 2.93 -18.82 7.30
N GLU A 187 4.05 -19.36 7.78
CA GLU A 187 4.59 -19.11 9.11
C GLU A 187 6.12 -19.07 9.03
N PHE A 188 6.73 -18.01 9.56
CA PHE A 188 8.19 -17.84 9.55
C PHE A 188 8.69 -17.03 10.74
N PRO A 189 9.97 -17.24 11.17
CA PRO A 189 10.55 -16.47 12.24
C PRO A 189 10.84 -15.05 11.78
N LEU A 190 10.53 -14.08 12.66
CA LEU A 190 10.91 -12.70 12.48
C LEU A 190 12.12 -12.39 13.35
N LYS A 191 13.18 -11.92 12.70
CA LYS A 191 14.36 -11.41 13.37
C LYS A 191 14.44 -9.93 13.09
N PHE A 192 14.12 -9.09 14.08
CA PHE A 192 14.22 -7.64 13.95
C PHE A 192 15.56 -7.19 14.49
N PHE A 193 16.27 -6.43 13.69
CA PHE A 193 17.65 -6.12 13.97
C PHE A 193 17.85 -4.66 14.34
N THR A 194 16.97 -3.77 13.86
CA THR A 194 17.12 -2.31 14.02
C THR A 194 15.76 -1.64 14.16
N ARG A 195 15.77 -0.46 14.78
CA ARG A 195 14.60 0.42 14.87
C ARG A 195 14.09 0.80 13.48
N GLY A 196 12.77 0.88 13.30
CA GLY A 196 12.15 1.31 12.05
C GLY A 196 10.74 0.75 11.86
N VAL A 197 10.10 1.15 10.77
CA VAL A 197 8.84 0.56 10.29
C VAL A 197 9.18 -0.59 9.36
N TYR A 198 8.64 -1.76 9.65
CA TYR A 198 8.78 -2.93 8.79
C TYR A 198 7.45 -3.21 8.11
N THR A 199 7.51 -3.48 6.81
CA THR A 199 6.34 -3.86 6.02
C THR A 199 6.59 -5.20 5.35
N ILE A 200 5.76 -6.18 5.68
CA ILE A 200 5.72 -7.49 5.03
C ILE A 200 4.72 -7.39 3.88
N LEU A 201 5.20 -7.60 2.66
CA LEU A 201 4.41 -7.51 1.43
C LEU A 201 4.35 -8.86 0.73
N LEU A 202 3.14 -9.38 0.50
CA LEU A 202 2.91 -10.54 -0.33
C LEU A 202 2.61 -10.10 -1.75
N HIS A 203 3.47 -10.51 -2.67
CA HIS A 203 3.31 -10.29 -4.10
C HIS A 203 2.62 -11.48 -4.76
N ALA A 204 1.79 -11.19 -5.75
CA ALA A 204 1.17 -12.18 -6.63
C ALA A 204 1.39 -11.80 -8.09
N GLU A 205 1.36 -12.82 -8.96
CA GLU A 205 1.26 -12.65 -10.41
C GLU A 205 -0.22 -12.63 -10.80
N ASP A 206 -0.64 -11.59 -11.55
CA ASP A 206 -1.92 -11.59 -12.26
C ASP A 206 -1.72 -12.22 -13.64
N LYS A 207 -2.32 -13.39 -13.86
CA LYS A 207 -2.24 -14.14 -15.13
C LYS A 207 -2.77 -13.37 -16.33
N ARG A 208 -3.69 -12.42 -16.11
CA ARG A 208 -4.31 -11.63 -17.18
C ARG A 208 -3.31 -10.67 -17.82
N LYS A 209 -2.29 -10.22 -17.06
CA LYS A 209 -1.23 -9.30 -17.53
C LYS A 209 -1.80 -8.05 -18.22
N ILE A 210 -2.83 -7.46 -17.60
CA ILE A 210 -3.54 -6.32 -18.18
C ILE A 210 -2.60 -5.12 -18.25
N HIS A 211 -2.52 -4.51 -19.43
CA HIS A 211 -1.91 -3.21 -19.65
C HIS A 211 -2.95 -2.13 -19.43
N TRP A 212 -2.72 -1.18 -18.50
CA TRP A 212 -3.67 -0.08 -18.25
C TRP A 212 -3.09 1.30 -18.55
N SER A 213 -1.77 1.42 -18.55
CA SER A 213 -1.13 2.70 -18.81
C SER A 213 0.14 2.52 -19.66
N PRO A 214 0.32 3.35 -20.70
CA PRO A 214 1.57 3.37 -21.47
C PRO A 214 2.69 4.12 -20.73
N TYR A 215 2.39 4.79 -19.62
CA TYR A 215 3.32 5.66 -18.89
C TYR A 215 3.94 4.99 -17.69
N THR A 216 3.28 3.96 -17.14
CA THR A 216 3.73 3.29 -15.91
C THR A 216 5.05 2.55 -16.12
N LYS A 217 5.91 2.65 -15.10
CA LYS A 217 7.10 1.81 -14.97
C LYS A 217 6.82 0.53 -14.19
N ARG A 218 5.58 0.31 -13.76
CA ARG A 218 5.19 -0.88 -13.00
C ARG A 218 5.31 -2.12 -13.87
N LYS A 219 5.73 -3.19 -13.26
CA LYS A 219 5.83 -4.48 -13.95
C LYS A 219 4.44 -5.07 -14.14
N ILE A 220 4.10 -5.30 -15.40
CA ILE A 220 2.79 -5.84 -15.78
C ILE A 220 2.58 -7.21 -15.14
N GLY A 221 1.40 -7.39 -14.54
CA GLY A 221 1.00 -8.63 -13.91
C GLY A 221 1.67 -8.90 -12.57
N GLU A 222 2.36 -7.96 -11.96
CA GLU A 222 2.80 -8.05 -10.56
C GLU A 222 1.93 -7.17 -9.67
N CYS A 223 1.28 -7.77 -8.69
CA CYS A 223 0.38 -7.11 -7.77
C CYS A 223 0.77 -7.39 -6.32
N GLY A 224 0.71 -6.38 -5.46
CA GLY A 224 0.62 -6.60 -4.03
C GLY A 224 -0.77 -7.11 -3.67
N ILE A 225 -0.88 -8.11 -2.80
CA ILE A 225 -2.19 -8.64 -2.36
C ILE A 225 -2.37 -8.63 -0.85
N MET A 226 -1.30 -8.54 -0.08
CA MET A 226 -1.32 -8.39 1.38
C MET A 226 -0.19 -7.48 1.81
N MET A 227 -0.47 -6.64 2.79
CA MET A 227 0.49 -5.75 3.43
C MET A 227 0.27 -5.80 4.94
N TYR A 228 1.37 -5.94 5.69
CA TYR A 228 1.36 -5.93 7.14
C TYR A 228 2.53 -5.09 7.64
N SER A 229 2.23 -3.94 8.23
CA SER A 229 3.24 -3.02 8.73
C SER A 229 3.24 -2.95 10.26
N PHE A 230 4.43 -2.84 10.85
CA PHE A 230 4.61 -2.73 12.29
C PHE A 230 5.86 -1.93 12.64
N LEU A 231 5.88 -1.33 13.83
CA LEU A 231 6.97 -0.49 14.32
C LEU A 231 7.85 -1.29 15.29
N VAL A 232 9.15 -1.32 15.03
CA VAL A 232 10.18 -1.76 15.96
C VAL A 232 10.79 -0.51 16.61
N LYS A 233 10.71 -0.41 17.95
CA LYS A 233 11.17 0.73 18.77
C LYS A 233 12.62 0.57 19.20
#